data_a1cd656f34e55d5c7d9ecf60b4f8b437
#
_entry.id   a1cd656f34e55d5c7d9ecf60b4f8b437
#
_cell.length_a   1.000
_cell.length_b   1.000
_cell.length_c   1.000
_cell.angle_alpha   90.00
_cell.angle_beta   90.00
_cell.angle_gamma   90.00
#
_symmetry.space_group_name_H-M   'P 1'
#
loop_
_entity.id
_entity.type
_entity.pdbx_description
1 polymer ?
#
loop_
_entity_poly.entity_id
_entity_poly.type
_entity_poly.pdbx_seq_one_letter_code
_entity_poly.pdbx_strand_id
1 'polypeptide(L)'
;MQKKYKRGITASTFDLLHAGHITMLKEAYNQCDYLICALQTDPTIDRPTSKNKPVQSLVERYIQLEAVKYVDEIVVYQTEKDLEDLLRIMDVQVRILGEEYRHCNFTGKDICEALGISLYFNKREHSFSTTELRERIYAAKSASIKAVS
;
A
#
# COMPACT_ATOMS: atom_id res chain seq x y z
N MET A 1 -25.77 -2.48 0.17
CA MET A 1 -25.40 -3.65 -0.66
C MET A 1 -24.27 -4.41 0.03
N GLN A 2 -24.43 -5.71 0.18
CA GLN A 2 -23.41 -6.55 0.80
C GLN A 2 -22.19 -6.66 -0.12
N LYS A 3 -21.01 -6.43 0.42
CA LYS A 3 -19.77 -6.54 -0.34
C LYS A 3 -19.34 -8.00 -0.45
N LYS A 4 -18.47 -8.29 -1.43
CA LYS A 4 -18.09 -9.67 -1.76
C LYS A 4 -17.35 -10.38 -0.63
N TYR A 5 -16.52 -9.65 0.12
CA TYR A 5 -15.70 -10.22 1.19
C TYR A 5 -15.99 -9.52 2.52
N LYS A 6 -15.85 -10.25 3.62
CA LYS A 6 -16.05 -9.68 4.95
C LYS A 6 -14.88 -8.80 5.36
N ARG A 7 -13.65 -9.30 5.28
CA ARG A 7 -12.45 -8.58 5.68
C ARG A 7 -11.40 -8.66 4.58
N GLY A 8 -10.75 -7.54 4.31
CA GLY A 8 -9.69 -7.45 3.33
C GLY A 8 -8.44 -6.81 3.91
N ILE A 9 -7.29 -7.09 3.30
CA ILE A 9 -6.00 -6.52 3.68
C ILE A 9 -5.26 -6.00 2.46
N THR A 10 -4.64 -4.84 2.61
CA THR A 10 -3.67 -4.31 1.65
C THR A 10 -2.43 -3.84 2.40
N ALA A 11 -1.25 -4.01 1.81
CA ALA A 11 0.03 -3.73 2.46
C ALA A 11 0.87 -2.79 1.62
N SER A 12 1.42 -1.74 2.23
CA SER A 12 2.30 -0.77 1.58
C SER A 12 2.98 0.11 2.62
N THR A 13 3.95 0.91 2.17
CA THR A 13 4.54 1.97 3.00
C THR A 13 3.63 3.19 3.11
N PHE A 14 2.74 3.40 2.16
CA PHE A 14 1.86 4.58 2.07
C PHE A 14 2.63 5.89 2.23
N ASP A 15 3.83 5.95 1.66
CA ASP A 15 4.71 7.12 1.71
C ASP A 15 4.17 8.22 0.80
N LEU A 16 4.21 9.47 1.26
CA LEU A 16 3.72 10.63 0.50
C LEU A 16 2.28 10.38 -0.01
N LEU A 17 1.37 10.12 0.91
CA LEU A 17 -0.02 9.77 0.58
C LEU A 17 -0.59 10.73 -0.48
N HIS A 18 -1.06 10.19 -1.58
CA HIS A 18 -1.51 10.96 -2.74
C HIS A 18 -2.81 10.37 -3.34
N ALA A 19 -3.31 11.03 -4.37
CA ALA A 19 -4.57 10.65 -5.03
C ALA A 19 -4.59 9.18 -5.48
N GLY A 20 -3.46 8.65 -5.94
CA GLY A 20 -3.36 7.24 -6.34
C GLY A 20 -3.61 6.26 -5.20
N HIS A 21 -3.05 6.56 -4.02
CA HIS A 21 -3.33 5.77 -2.81
C HIS A 21 -4.82 5.81 -2.46
N ILE A 22 -5.43 6.99 -2.51
CA ILE A 22 -6.84 7.16 -2.16
C ILE A 22 -7.75 6.39 -3.13
N THR A 23 -7.47 6.46 -4.42
CA THR A 23 -8.23 5.73 -5.44
C THR A 23 -8.12 4.22 -5.22
N MET A 24 -6.93 3.73 -4.93
CA MET A 24 -6.68 2.33 -4.63
C MET A 24 -7.42 1.88 -3.35
N LEU A 25 -7.36 2.70 -2.31
CA LEU A 25 -8.03 2.40 -1.03
C LEU A 25 -9.55 2.40 -1.18
N LYS A 26 -10.11 3.30 -1.99
CA LYS A 26 -11.53 3.31 -2.30
C LYS A 26 -11.96 2.03 -3.02
N GLU A 27 -11.18 1.58 -3.99
CA GLU A 27 -11.44 0.34 -4.71
C GLU A 27 -11.38 -0.87 -3.78
N ALA A 28 -10.36 -0.92 -2.90
CA ALA A 28 -10.22 -1.96 -1.88
C ALA A 28 -11.41 -1.97 -0.91
N TYR A 29 -11.81 -0.80 -0.44
CA TYR A 29 -12.98 -0.63 0.44
C TYR A 29 -14.26 -1.18 -0.20
N ASN A 30 -14.41 -1.03 -1.51
CA ASN A 30 -15.59 -1.54 -2.22
C ASN A 30 -15.63 -3.07 -2.32
N GLN A 31 -14.53 -3.76 -2.05
CA GLN A 31 -14.45 -5.23 -2.12
C GLN A 31 -14.80 -5.92 -0.80
N CYS A 32 -14.67 -5.24 0.33
CA CYS A 32 -14.83 -5.85 1.64
C CYS A 32 -15.58 -4.94 2.61
N ASP A 33 -16.18 -5.54 3.61
CA ASP A 33 -16.90 -4.80 4.65
C ASP A 33 -15.97 -4.13 5.66
N TYR A 34 -14.75 -4.66 5.81
CA TYR A 34 -13.76 -4.16 6.76
C TYR A 34 -12.38 -4.21 6.11
N LEU A 35 -11.75 -3.04 5.95
CA LEU A 35 -10.46 -2.93 5.27
C LEU A 35 -9.33 -2.69 6.27
N ILE A 36 -8.36 -3.58 6.26
CA ILE A 36 -7.14 -3.50 7.05
C ILE A 36 -6.01 -3.02 6.16
N CYS A 37 -5.29 -1.99 6.60
CA CYS A 37 -4.07 -1.53 5.96
C CYS A 37 -2.86 -1.96 6.78
N ALA A 38 -2.01 -2.79 6.19
CA ALA A 38 -0.72 -3.16 6.78
C ALA A 38 0.31 -2.12 6.36
N LEU A 39 0.78 -1.32 7.32
CA LEU A 39 1.68 -0.20 7.10
C LEU A 39 3.12 -0.61 7.39
N GLN A 40 3.95 -0.65 6.36
CA GLN A 40 5.35 -1.05 6.49
C GLN A 40 6.22 0.08 7.04
N THR A 41 7.08 -0.22 7.98
CA THR A 41 7.99 0.76 8.60
C THR A 41 9.03 1.26 7.60
N ASP A 42 9.86 0.35 7.08
CA ASP A 42 10.92 0.67 6.14
C ASP A 42 11.23 -0.57 5.27
N PRO A 43 10.87 -0.56 3.98
CA PRO A 43 11.10 -1.70 3.10
C PRO A 43 12.57 -1.94 2.80
N THR A 44 13.47 -0.98 3.07
CA THR A 44 14.90 -1.13 2.82
C THR A 44 15.60 -2.05 3.83
N ILE A 45 14.95 -2.37 4.94
CA ILE A 45 15.48 -3.33 5.92
C ILE A 45 15.65 -4.71 5.28
N ASP A 46 14.66 -5.17 4.53
CA ASP A 46 14.70 -6.45 3.81
C ASP A 46 15.19 -6.33 2.37
N ARG A 47 14.92 -5.19 1.74
CA ARG A 47 15.11 -4.99 0.30
C ARG A 47 15.90 -3.70 0.05
N PRO A 48 17.16 -3.61 0.54
CA PRO A 48 17.92 -2.37 0.50
C PRO A 48 18.30 -1.92 -0.91
N THR A 49 18.36 -2.86 -1.88
CA THR A 49 18.76 -2.55 -3.26
C THR A 49 17.59 -2.30 -4.20
N SER A 50 16.39 -2.81 -3.87
CA SER A 50 15.22 -2.72 -4.74
C SER A 50 14.16 -1.72 -4.27
N LYS A 51 14.31 -1.18 -3.06
CA LYS A 51 13.34 -0.26 -2.46
C LYS A 51 14.02 1.03 -2.00
N ASN A 52 13.23 2.10 -1.97
CA ASN A 52 13.64 3.38 -1.42
C ASN A 52 13.16 3.51 0.02
N LYS A 53 13.99 4.14 0.84
CA LYS A 53 13.59 4.51 2.20
C LYS A 53 12.43 5.51 2.13
N PRO A 54 11.40 5.37 2.98
CA PRO A 54 10.30 6.33 3.01
C PRO A 54 10.79 7.74 3.31
N VAL A 55 10.21 8.73 2.66
CA VAL A 55 10.49 10.16 2.89
C VAL A 55 9.88 10.59 4.23
N GLN A 56 8.66 10.15 4.50
CA GLN A 56 7.95 10.48 5.73
C GLN A 56 8.24 9.48 6.84
N SER A 57 8.23 9.95 8.08
CA SER A 57 8.32 9.06 9.23
C SER A 57 7.12 8.12 9.31
N LEU A 58 7.24 7.06 10.08
CA LEU A 58 6.13 6.14 10.33
C LEU A 58 4.94 6.88 10.95
N VAL A 59 5.19 7.78 11.89
CA VAL A 59 4.14 8.54 12.58
C VAL A 59 3.40 9.44 11.60
N GLU A 60 4.09 10.14 10.71
CA GLU A 60 3.46 10.96 9.68
C GLU A 60 2.56 10.14 8.78
N ARG A 61 3.05 9.00 8.33
CA ARG A 61 2.30 8.09 7.45
C ARG A 61 1.08 7.48 8.14
N TYR A 62 1.24 7.14 9.43
CA TYR A 62 0.14 6.62 10.24
C TYR A 62 -0.98 7.65 10.41
N ILE A 63 -0.63 8.88 10.77
CA ILE A 63 -1.59 9.98 10.94
C ILE A 63 -2.39 10.21 9.65
N GLN A 64 -1.71 10.24 8.51
CA GLN A 64 -2.36 10.45 7.22
C GLN A 64 -3.29 9.29 6.84
N LEU A 65 -2.82 8.07 7.01
CA LEU A 65 -3.58 6.88 6.66
C LEU A 65 -4.82 6.70 7.55
N GLU A 66 -4.68 7.01 8.84
CA GLU A 66 -5.78 6.95 9.81
C GLU A 66 -6.93 7.90 9.42
N ALA A 67 -6.63 9.01 8.79
CA ALA A 67 -7.61 10.00 8.37
C ALA A 67 -8.38 9.60 7.09
N VAL A 68 -7.96 8.55 6.40
CA VAL A 68 -8.63 8.08 5.18
C VAL A 68 -9.92 7.33 5.55
N LYS A 69 -11.03 7.83 5.06
CA LYS A 69 -12.36 7.28 5.40
C LYS A 69 -12.61 5.84 4.94
N TYR A 70 -11.76 5.32 4.06
CA TYR A 70 -11.88 3.95 3.53
C TYR A 70 -11.14 2.92 4.38
N VAL A 71 -10.35 3.35 5.36
CA VAL A 71 -9.51 2.48 6.18
C VAL A 71 -10.18 2.23 7.52
N ASP A 72 -10.37 0.97 7.87
CA ASP A 72 -10.99 0.57 9.14
C ASP A 72 -9.96 0.26 10.22
N GLU A 73 -8.81 -0.29 9.82
CA GLU A 73 -7.75 -0.68 10.77
C GLU A 73 -6.38 -0.52 10.14
N ILE A 74 -5.40 -0.14 10.94
CA ILE A 74 -3.99 -0.07 10.54
C ILE A 74 -3.19 -1.02 11.42
N VAL A 75 -2.40 -1.89 10.78
CA VAL A 75 -1.46 -2.79 11.46
C VAL A 75 -0.06 -2.47 10.95
N VAL A 76 0.87 -2.18 11.85
CA VAL A 76 2.25 -1.86 11.49
C VAL A 76 3.08 -3.13 11.39
N TYR A 77 3.91 -3.26 10.35
CA TYR A 77 4.84 -4.36 10.20
C TYR A 77 6.18 -3.86 9.65
N GLN A 78 7.22 -4.63 9.82
CA GLN A 78 8.57 -4.22 9.44
C GLN A 78 9.10 -5.02 8.25
N THR A 79 9.13 -6.34 8.35
CA THR A 79 9.75 -7.23 7.36
C THR A 79 8.72 -7.96 6.50
N GLU A 80 9.19 -8.53 5.38
CA GLU A 80 8.34 -9.37 4.54
C GLU A 80 7.88 -10.62 5.30
N LYS A 81 8.71 -11.14 6.20
CA LYS A 81 8.34 -12.23 7.12
C LYS A 81 7.18 -11.82 8.03
N ASP A 82 7.20 -10.61 8.55
CA ASP A 82 6.09 -10.09 9.37
C ASP A 82 4.79 -10.06 8.57
N LEU A 83 4.86 -9.66 7.30
CA LEU A 83 3.69 -9.64 6.42
C LEU A 83 3.13 -11.06 6.22
N GLU A 84 4.00 -12.04 6.02
CA GLU A 84 3.57 -13.44 5.93
C GLU A 84 2.87 -13.90 7.21
N ASP A 85 3.41 -13.53 8.36
CA ASP A 85 2.81 -13.87 9.65
C ASP A 85 1.46 -13.19 9.84
N LEU A 86 1.31 -11.92 9.41
CA LEU A 86 0.02 -11.24 9.43
C LEU A 86 -1.03 -11.99 8.58
N LEU A 87 -0.65 -12.45 7.40
CA LEU A 87 -1.57 -13.20 6.54
C LEU A 87 -2.02 -14.51 7.18
N ARG A 88 -1.17 -15.13 8.00
CA ARG A 88 -1.50 -16.36 8.70
C ARG A 88 -2.40 -16.15 9.90
N ILE A 89 -2.21 -15.05 10.65
CA ILE A 89 -2.91 -14.84 11.92
C ILE A 89 -4.17 -13.98 11.80
N MET A 90 -4.25 -13.12 10.80
CA MET A 90 -5.41 -12.25 10.62
C MET A 90 -6.50 -12.98 9.84
N ASP A 91 -7.72 -12.84 10.30
CA ASP A 91 -8.88 -13.42 9.62
C ASP A 91 -9.31 -12.50 8.47
N VAL A 92 -8.72 -12.73 7.30
CA VAL A 92 -9.05 -11.98 6.08
C VAL A 92 -9.41 -12.93 4.94
N GLN A 93 -10.34 -12.51 4.09
CA GLN A 93 -10.83 -13.31 2.98
C GLN A 93 -10.32 -12.85 1.62
N VAL A 94 -9.80 -11.62 1.55
CA VAL A 94 -9.24 -11.07 0.32
C VAL A 94 -8.00 -10.23 0.62
N ARG A 95 -6.98 -10.38 -0.22
CA ARG A 95 -5.81 -9.51 -0.26
C ARG A 95 -5.87 -8.65 -1.51
N ILE A 96 -5.72 -7.35 -1.33
CA ILE A 96 -5.78 -6.38 -2.42
C ILE A 96 -4.35 -5.96 -2.78
N LEU A 97 -4.01 -6.07 -4.06
CA LEU A 97 -2.68 -5.77 -4.60
C LEU A 97 -2.80 -4.84 -5.81
N GLY A 98 -1.69 -4.22 -6.19
CA GLY A 98 -1.61 -3.50 -7.45
C GLY A 98 -1.69 -4.45 -8.66
N GLU A 99 -2.23 -3.97 -9.77
CA GLU A 99 -2.36 -4.74 -11.02
C GLU A 99 -1.00 -5.27 -11.53
N GLU A 100 0.09 -4.56 -11.24
CA GLU A 100 1.46 -4.95 -11.61
C GLU A 100 1.90 -6.29 -11.02
N TYR A 101 1.25 -6.75 -9.96
CA TYR A 101 1.58 -8.02 -9.30
C TYR A 101 0.84 -9.22 -9.88
N ARG A 102 -0.09 -9.03 -10.81
CA ARG A 102 -0.94 -10.10 -11.35
C ARG A 102 -0.15 -11.27 -11.91
N HIS A 103 0.94 -11.00 -12.61
CA HIS A 103 1.77 -12.02 -13.29
C HIS A 103 3.14 -12.19 -12.65
N CYS A 104 3.32 -11.66 -11.46
CA CYS A 104 4.58 -11.75 -10.71
C CYS A 104 4.41 -12.62 -9.46
N ASN A 105 5.53 -13.12 -8.96
CA ASN A 105 5.54 -13.67 -7.61
C ASN A 105 5.70 -12.50 -6.61
N PHE A 106 5.01 -12.60 -5.48
CA PHE A 106 5.05 -11.59 -4.42
C PHE A 106 4.96 -12.27 -3.05
N THR A 107 5.38 -11.54 -2.03
CA THR A 107 5.38 -12.05 -0.64
C THR A 107 3.98 -12.51 -0.22
N GLY A 108 3.90 -13.74 0.24
CA GLY A 108 2.66 -14.32 0.79
C GLY A 108 1.70 -14.87 -0.25
N LYS A 109 2.07 -14.92 -1.54
CA LYS A 109 1.21 -15.49 -2.58
C LYS A 109 0.84 -16.94 -2.27
N ASP A 110 1.82 -17.75 -1.92
CA ASP A 110 1.64 -19.15 -1.56
C ASP A 110 0.79 -19.33 -0.29
N ILE A 111 0.94 -18.43 0.68
CA ILE A 111 0.16 -18.42 1.91
C ILE A 111 -1.31 -18.12 1.61
N CYS A 112 -1.57 -17.13 0.78
CA CYS A 112 -2.93 -16.80 0.35
C CYS A 112 -3.59 -18.00 -0.37
N GLU A 113 -2.86 -18.65 -1.26
CA GLU A 113 -3.35 -19.85 -1.95
C GLU A 113 -3.66 -20.99 -0.98
N ALA A 114 -2.76 -21.25 -0.02
CA ALA A 114 -2.92 -22.33 0.96
C ALA A 114 -4.08 -22.05 1.93
N LEU A 115 -4.31 -20.82 2.31
CA LEU A 115 -5.37 -20.44 3.26
C LEU A 115 -6.71 -20.07 2.59
N GLY A 116 -6.76 -20.10 1.27
CA GLY A 116 -7.98 -19.74 0.54
C GLY A 116 -8.30 -18.25 0.57
N ILE A 117 -7.29 -17.39 0.78
CA ILE A 117 -7.44 -15.94 0.70
C ILE A 117 -7.47 -15.56 -0.78
N SER A 118 -8.55 -14.92 -1.22
CA SER A 118 -8.69 -14.46 -2.60
C SER A 118 -7.74 -13.30 -2.89
N LEU A 119 -7.27 -13.20 -4.12
CA LEU A 119 -6.45 -12.11 -4.58
C LEU A 119 -7.28 -11.17 -5.44
N TYR A 120 -7.28 -9.88 -5.12
CA TYR A 120 -7.92 -8.85 -5.91
C TYR A 120 -6.87 -7.86 -6.38
N PHE A 121 -6.78 -7.63 -7.68
CA PHE A 121 -5.81 -6.70 -8.26
C PHE A 121 -6.51 -5.40 -8.63
N ASN A 122 -6.02 -4.29 -8.07
CA ASN A 122 -6.55 -2.96 -8.33
C ASN A 122 -6.41 -2.58 -9.79
N LYS A 123 -7.46 -2.01 -10.35
CA LYS A 123 -7.43 -1.43 -11.69
C LYS A 123 -6.59 -0.17 -11.67
N ARG A 124 -5.54 -0.12 -12.49
CA ARG A 124 -4.69 1.04 -12.60
C ARG A 124 -5.14 1.91 -13.78
N GLU A 125 -6.18 2.68 -13.55
CA GLU A 125 -6.76 3.58 -14.56
C GLU A 125 -6.22 5.02 -14.48
N HIS A 126 -5.17 5.25 -13.66
CA HIS A 126 -4.57 6.55 -13.43
C HIS A 126 -3.04 6.48 -13.50
N SER A 127 -2.40 7.64 -13.70
CA SER A 127 -0.95 7.76 -13.73
C SER A 127 -0.33 8.22 -12.40
N PHE A 128 -1.12 8.32 -11.33
CA PHE A 128 -0.64 8.80 -10.04
C PHE A 128 0.32 7.80 -9.39
N SER A 129 1.49 8.25 -8.98
CA SER A 129 2.46 7.42 -8.29
C SER A 129 3.35 8.26 -7.37
N THR A 130 3.93 7.62 -6.36
CA THR A 130 4.89 8.27 -5.46
C THR A 130 6.16 8.70 -6.22
N THR A 131 6.61 7.87 -7.17
CA THR A 131 7.77 8.20 -8.01
C THR A 131 7.53 9.46 -8.83
N GLU A 132 6.38 9.54 -9.50
CA GLU A 132 6.01 10.72 -10.28
C GLU A 132 5.92 11.97 -9.39
N LEU A 133 5.31 11.85 -8.21
CA LEU A 133 5.20 12.95 -7.26
C LEU A 133 6.57 13.46 -6.81
N ARG A 134 7.50 12.56 -6.53
CA ARG A 134 8.88 12.91 -6.18
C ARG A 134 9.57 13.65 -7.33
N GLU A 135 9.38 13.21 -8.56
CA GLU A 135 9.93 13.85 -9.75
C GLU A 135 9.36 15.26 -9.94
N ARG A 136 8.06 15.43 -9.74
CA ARG A 136 7.42 16.74 -9.81
C ARG A 136 7.95 17.71 -8.77
N ILE A 137 8.15 17.25 -7.55
CA ILE A 137 8.72 18.08 -6.46
C ILE A 137 10.14 18.49 -6.81
N TYR A 138 10.96 17.55 -7.27
CA TYR A 138 12.34 17.82 -7.69
C TYR A 138 12.40 18.82 -8.85
N ALA A 139 11.58 18.65 -9.87
CA ALA A 139 11.51 19.52 -11.02
C ALA A 139 11.10 20.95 -10.61
N ALA A 140 10.08 21.08 -9.75
CA ALA A 140 9.62 22.37 -9.25
C ALA A 140 10.71 23.07 -8.44
N LYS A 141 11.43 22.36 -7.59
CA LYS A 141 12.55 22.92 -6.81
C LYS A 141 13.70 23.34 -7.70
N SER A 142 14.07 22.53 -8.69
CA SER A 142 15.15 22.84 -9.63
C SER A 142 14.81 24.07 -10.48
N ALA A 143 13.58 24.21 -10.96
CA ALA A 143 13.12 25.36 -11.72
C ALA A 143 13.16 26.64 -10.85
N SER A 144 12.76 26.56 -9.59
CA SER A 144 12.81 27.66 -8.63
C SER A 144 14.25 28.14 -8.40
N ILE A 145 15.19 27.23 -8.23
CA ILE A 145 16.62 27.57 -8.08
C ILE A 145 17.16 28.27 -9.33
N LYS A 146 16.84 27.78 -10.52
CA LYS A 146 17.24 28.39 -11.80
C LYS A 146 16.67 29.77 -11.99
N ALA A 147 15.44 30.03 -11.54
CA ALA A 147 14.79 31.33 -11.65
C ALA A 147 15.44 32.38 -10.74
N VAL A 148 16.10 32.00 -9.65
CA VAL A 148 16.75 32.88 -8.68
C VAL A 148 18.21 33.12 -9.03
N SER A 149 18.85 32.26 -9.80
CA SER A 149 20.22 32.44 -10.26
C SER A 149 20.36 33.35 -11.53
#